data_dd8c30a08b4f93beaa1c536d5c97b0fd
#
_entry.id   dd8c30a08b4f93beaa1c536d5c97b0fd
#
_cell.length_a   1.000
_cell.length_b   1.000
_cell.length_c   1.000
_cell.angle_alpha   90.00
_cell.angle_beta   90.00
_cell.angle_gamma   90.00
#
_symmetry.space_group_name_H-M   'P 1'
#
loop_
_entity.id
_entity.type
_entity.pdbx_description
1 polymer ?
#
loop_
_entity_poly.entity_id
_entity_poly.type
_entity_poly.pdbx_seq_one_letter_code
_entity_poly.pdbx_strand_id
1 'polypeptide(L)'
;SRFLCDLVIGIYLFVILAVLPLYNRGYAQIGTDKENFFIKTMTYAGKCLLPVFVLWLILRLIVAKQKQELPEFRTIPKRIWQALNTTYKFAALYGIAVVMSYLFTRYREEALWGTASWRMGMWTQLGAVIVYFMISRMWQRNDWIVILTLPVSTIVFFLGYMNKFGLCLVDKE
;
A
#
# COMPACT_ATOMS: atom_id res chain seq x y z
N SER A 1 4.13 -1.26 21.55
CA SER A 1 4.48 -1.47 20.13
C SER A 1 3.27 -1.46 19.19
N ARG A 2 2.09 -1.95 19.58
CA ARG A 2 0.88 -1.94 18.73
C ARG A 2 0.42 -0.51 18.41
N PHE A 3 0.40 0.38 19.39
CA PHE A 3 0.03 1.79 19.19
C PHE A 3 0.85 2.48 18.10
N LEU A 4 2.16 2.25 18.05
CA LEU A 4 3.03 2.83 17.02
C LEU A 4 2.69 2.30 15.62
N CYS A 5 2.37 1.02 15.50
CA CYS A 5 1.96 0.44 14.22
C CYS A 5 0.62 1.04 13.76
N ASP A 6 -0.36 1.13 14.65
CA ASP A 6 -1.66 1.74 14.34
C ASP A 6 -1.52 3.21 13.96
N LEU A 7 -0.64 3.96 14.64
CA LEU A 7 -0.36 5.35 14.33
C LEU A 7 0.25 5.49 12.93
N VAL A 8 1.29 4.72 12.60
CA VAL A 8 1.97 4.80 11.30
C VAL A 8 1.03 4.39 10.17
N ILE A 9 0.26 3.31 10.36
CA ILE A 9 -0.74 2.87 9.38
C ILE A 9 -1.84 3.92 9.23
N GLY A 10 -2.30 4.51 10.34
CA GLY A 10 -3.30 5.57 10.33
C GLY A 10 -2.85 6.81 9.57
N ILE A 11 -1.61 7.27 9.80
CA ILE A 11 -1.01 8.38 9.06
C ILE A 11 -0.90 8.04 7.57
N TYR A 12 -0.43 6.84 7.25
CA TYR A 12 -0.32 6.38 5.85
C TYR A 12 -1.68 6.39 5.15
N LEU A 13 -2.71 5.80 5.78
CA LEU A 13 -4.06 5.77 5.23
C LEU A 13 -4.65 7.17 5.09
N PHE A 14 -4.43 8.05 6.06
CA PHE A 14 -4.86 9.45 5.99
C PHE A 14 -4.20 10.16 4.78
N VAL A 15 -2.91 9.99 4.61
CA VAL A 15 -2.18 10.62 3.48
C VAL A 15 -2.67 10.09 2.14
N ILE A 16 -2.88 8.78 2.00
CA ILE A 16 -3.33 8.18 0.74
C ILE A 16 -4.80 8.50 0.44
N LEU A 17 -5.66 8.50 1.44
CA LEU A 17 -7.11 8.65 1.24
C LEU A 17 -7.59 10.11 1.27
N ALA A 18 -6.89 10.98 2.02
CA ALA A 18 -7.30 12.36 2.18
C ALA A 18 -6.37 13.34 1.44
N VAL A 19 -5.05 13.20 1.58
CA VAL A 19 -4.09 14.17 1.02
C VAL A 19 -3.83 13.92 -0.45
N LEU A 20 -3.59 12.67 -0.86
CA LEU A 20 -3.26 12.32 -2.24
C LEU A 20 -4.34 12.74 -3.27
N PRO A 21 -5.65 12.53 -3.04
CA PRO A 21 -6.67 12.98 -3.98
C PRO A 21 -6.70 14.50 -4.18
N LEU A 22 -6.41 15.26 -3.11
CA LEU A 22 -6.40 16.73 -3.11
C LEU A 22 -5.03 17.31 -3.53
N TYR A 23 -3.98 16.48 -3.56
CA TYR A 23 -2.64 16.94 -3.90
C TYR A 23 -2.55 17.35 -5.37
N ASN A 24 -2.24 18.62 -5.59
CA ASN A 24 -2.01 19.20 -6.90
C ASN A 24 -0.87 20.23 -6.81
N ARG A 25 0.15 20.11 -7.64
CA ARG A 25 1.31 21.01 -7.68
C ARG A 25 1.32 21.90 -8.90
N GLY A 26 0.40 21.70 -9.82
CA GLY A 26 0.29 22.46 -11.07
C GLY A 26 -0.50 21.69 -12.12
N TYR A 27 -1.08 22.40 -13.08
CA TYR A 27 -2.01 21.79 -14.06
C TYR A 27 -1.34 20.90 -15.11
N ALA A 28 -0.08 21.16 -15.43
CA ALA A 28 0.55 20.52 -16.57
C ALA A 28 0.93 19.05 -16.38
N GLN A 29 1.08 18.58 -15.14
CA GLN A 29 1.61 17.24 -14.84
C GLN A 29 0.95 16.55 -13.62
N ILE A 30 -0.35 16.70 -13.48
CA ILE A 30 -1.12 16.15 -12.33
C ILE A 30 -0.85 14.66 -12.12
N GLY A 31 -0.76 13.87 -13.19
CA GLY A 31 -0.50 12.44 -13.11
C GLY A 31 0.86 12.13 -12.52
N THR A 32 1.91 12.76 -13.00
CA THR A 32 3.30 12.55 -12.56
C THR A 32 3.53 13.01 -11.12
N ASP A 33 2.91 14.13 -10.73
CA ASP A 33 3.05 14.65 -9.38
C ASP A 33 2.34 13.77 -8.34
N LYS A 34 1.13 13.32 -8.63
CA LYS A 34 0.40 12.36 -7.77
C LYS A 34 1.13 11.03 -7.66
N GLU A 35 1.67 10.54 -8.77
CA GLU A 35 2.48 9.34 -8.81
C GLU A 35 3.73 9.46 -7.94
N ASN A 36 4.51 10.53 -8.11
CA ASN A 36 5.71 10.77 -7.30
C ASN A 36 5.37 10.91 -5.81
N PHE A 37 4.26 11.56 -5.49
CA PHE A 37 3.78 11.68 -4.12
C PHE A 37 3.39 10.30 -3.55
N PHE A 38 2.66 9.50 -4.32
CA PHE A 38 2.25 8.14 -3.92
C PHE A 38 3.47 7.25 -3.66
N ILE A 39 4.43 7.21 -4.60
CA ILE A 39 5.63 6.39 -4.48
C ILE A 39 6.48 6.83 -3.27
N LYS A 40 6.66 8.15 -3.07
CA LYS A 40 7.38 8.65 -1.90
C LYS A 40 6.68 8.25 -0.61
N THR A 41 5.38 8.45 -0.50
CA THR A 41 4.59 8.08 0.68
C THR A 41 4.69 6.59 0.96
N MET A 42 4.55 5.75 -0.07
CA MET A 42 4.68 4.29 0.05
C MET A 42 6.09 3.87 0.47
N THR A 43 7.12 4.52 -0.06
CA THR A 43 8.52 4.26 0.30
C THR A 43 8.80 4.64 1.75
N TYR A 44 8.33 5.80 2.21
CA TYR A 44 8.49 6.21 3.61
C TYR A 44 7.70 5.31 4.57
N ALA A 45 6.45 4.98 4.23
CA ALA A 45 5.67 4.03 5.02
C ALA A 45 6.36 2.67 5.09
N GLY A 46 6.88 2.16 3.97
CA GLY A 46 7.66 0.92 3.92
C GLY A 46 8.91 0.97 4.80
N LYS A 47 9.68 2.06 4.74
CA LYS A 47 10.88 2.26 5.58
C LYS A 47 10.54 2.28 7.07
N CYS A 48 9.38 2.81 7.45
CA CYS A 48 8.94 2.84 8.85
C CYS A 48 8.33 1.51 9.31
N LEU A 49 7.49 0.91 8.49
CA LEU A 49 6.73 -0.29 8.86
C LEU A 49 7.55 -1.57 8.76
N LEU A 50 8.45 -1.68 7.78
CA LEU A 50 9.22 -2.89 7.54
C LEU A 50 10.14 -3.25 8.73
N PRO A 51 10.92 -2.33 9.33
CA PRO A 51 11.71 -2.64 10.53
C PRO A 51 10.84 -3.09 11.71
N VAL A 52 9.70 -2.44 11.92
CA VAL A 52 8.76 -2.78 12.99
C VAL A 52 8.18 -4.19 12.77
N PHE A 53 7.82 -4.51 11.53
CA PHE A 53 7.32 -5.83 11.16
C PHE A 53 8.39 -6.92 11.34
N VAL A 54 9.62 -6.67 10.89
CA VAL A 54 10.75 -7.59 11.06
C VAL A 54 11.03 -7.83 12.54
N LEU A 55 11.08 -6.77 13.34
CA LEU A 55 11.28 -6.89 14.79
C LEU A 55 10.15 -7.69 15.45
N TRP A 56 8.90 -7.43 15.09
CA TRP A 56 7.76 -8.19 15.58
C TRP A 56 7.86 -9.67 15.21
N LEU A 57 8.27 -9.97 13.98
CA LEU A 57 8.45 -11.34 13.48
C LEU A 57 9.56 -12.07 14.22
N ILE A 58 10.70 -11.42 14.45
CA ILE A 58 11.83 -11.94 15.22
C ILE A 58 11.40 -12.25 16.66
N LEU A 59 10.74 -11.30 17.33
CA LEU A 59 10.24 -11.51 18.70
C LEU A 59 9.27 -12.69 18.77
N ARG A 60 8.39 -12.83 17.79
CA ARG A 60 7.45 -13.96 17.71
C ARG A 60 8.16 -15.30 17.50
N LEU A 61 9.20 -15.34 16.68
CA LEU A 61 10.02 -16.54 16.48
C LEU A 61 10.79 -16.92 17.75
N ILE A 62 11.34 -15.95 18.49
CA ILE A 62 12.03 -16.18 19.76
C ILE A 62 11.06 -16.80 20.78
N VAL A 63 9.87 -16.22 20.91
CA VAL A 63 8.83 -16.74 21.84
C VAL A 63 8.38 -18.15 21.44
N ALA A 64 8.18 -18.41 20.14
CA ALA A 64 7.83 -19.74 19.63
C ALA A 64 8.94 -20.77 19.89
N LYS A 65 10.21 -20.36 19.77
CA LYS A 65 11.37 -21.19 20.10
C LYS A 65 11.41 -21.54 21.59
N GLN A 66 11.16 -20.58 22.47
CA GLN A 66 11.12 -20.80 23.92
C GLN A 66 10.00 -21.77 24.34
N LYS A 67 8.88 -21.77 23.63
CA LYS A 67 7.74 -22.65 23.88
C LYS A 67 7.88 -24.03 23.21
N GLN A 68 8.98 -24.33 22.56
CA GLN A 68 9.18 -25.56 21.76
C GLN A 68 8.08 -25.82 20.72
N GLU A 69 7.38 -24.77 20.29
CA GLU A 69 6.27 -24.85 19.32
C GLU A 69 6.75 -24.65 17.87
N LEU A 70 8.08 -24.66 17.62
CA LEU A 70 8.60 -24.50 16.26
C LEU A 70 8.27 -25.75 15.45
N PRO A 71 7.40 -25.64 14.43
CA PRO A 71 7.14 -26.76 13.54
C PRO A 71 8.37 -27.02 12.68
N GLU A 72 8.54 -28.27 12.25
CA GLU A 72 9.57 -28.61 11.25
C GLU A 72 9.49 -27.66 10.05
N PHE A 73 10.65 -27.15 9.63
CA PHE A 73 10.75 -26.14 8.57
C PHE A 73 10.00 -26.54 7.28
N ARG A 74 9.92 -27.84 7.01
CA ARG A 74 9.24 -28.43 5.86
C ARG A 74 7.70 -28.33 5.92
N THR A 75 7.13 -28.19 7.10
CA THR A 75 5.67 -28.12 7.32
C THR A 75 5.16 -26.68 7.43
N ILE A 76 6.06 -25.69 7.58
CA ILE A 76 5.71 -24.27 7.74
C ILE A 76 4.88 -23.73 6.56
N PRO A 77 5.27 -23.92 5.28
CA PRO A 77 4.50 -23.36 4.18
C PRO A 77 3.09 -23.95 4.09
N LYS A 78 2.92 -25.23 4.36
CA LYS A 78 1.60 -25.87 4.39
C LYS A 78 0.70 -25.32 5.50
N ARG A 79 1.23 -25.17 6.72
CA ARG A 79 0.50 -24.61 7.86
C ARG A 79 0.13 -23.15 7.65
N ILE A 80 1.06 -22.34 7.11
CA ILE A 80 0.77 -20.94 6.77
C ILE A 80 -0.35 -20.89 5.74
N TRP A 81 -0.26 -21.66 4.65
CA TRP A 81 -1.27 -21.68 3.61
C TRP A 81 -2.66 -22.12 4.10
N GLN A 82 -2.72 -23.09 4.99
CA GLN A 82 -3.97 -23.56 5.59
C GLN A 82 -4.57 -22.53 6.58
N ALA A 83 -3.70 -21.80 7.29
CA ALA A 83 -4.12 -20.78 8.25
C ALA A 83 -4.51 -19.45 7.60
N LEU A 84 -4.18 -19.24 6.31
CA LEU A 84 -4.53 -18.03 5.57
C LEU A 84 -6.00 -18.07 5.13
N ASN A 85 -6.69 -16.97 5.40
CA ASN A 85 -8.02 -16.73 4.88
C ASN A 85 -8.01 -16.67 3.34
N THR A 86 -9.12 -16.95 2.70
CA THR A 86 -9.25 -16.99 1.23
C THR A 86 -8.72 -15.71 0.58
N THR A 87 -9.04 -14.54 1.15
CA THR A 87 -8.57 -13.24 0.64
C THR A 87 -7.05 -13.11 0.66
N TYR A 88 -6.39 -13.57 1.73
CA TYR A 88 -4.92 -13.57 1.80
C TYR A 88 -4.27 -14.52 0.78
N LYS A 89 -4.92 -15.65 0.49
CA LYS A 89 -4.46 -16.57 -0.54
C LYS A 89 -4.48 -15.91 -1.91
N PHE A 90 -5.56 -15.20 -2.25
CA PHE A 90 -5.64 -14.46 -3.51
C PHE A 90 -4.61 -13.33 -3.59
N ALA A 91 -4.40 -12.58 -2.51
CA ALA A 91 -3.37 -11.54 -2.48
C ALA A 91 -1.96 -12.12 -2.65
N ALA A 92 -1.67 -13.27 -2.04
CA ALA A 92 -0.39 -13.96 -2.21
C ALA A 92 -0.22 -14.49 -3.65
N LEU A 93 -1.27 -15.11 -4.23
CA LEU A 93 -1.27 -15.57 -5.62
C LEU A 93 -1.06 -14.40 -6.60
N TYR A 94 -1.70 -13.26 -6.35
CA TYR A 94 -1.47 -12.05 -7.13
C TYR A 94 -0.01 -11.60 -7.07
N GLY A 95 0.59 -11.56 -5.87
CA GLY A 95 2.02 -11.23 -5.73
C GLY A 95 2.93 -12.20 -6.50
N ILE A 96 2.64 -13.51 -6.46
CA ILE A 96 3.37 -14.52 -7.24
C ILE A 96 3.18 -14.26 -8.74
N ALA A 97 1.97 -13.99 -9.20
CA ALA A 97 1.70 -13.72 -10.62
C ALA A 97 2.46 -12.47 -11.10
N VAL A 98 2.56 -11.43 -10.29
CA VAL A 98 3.35 -10.22 -10.59
C VAL A 98 4.84 -10.56 -10.77
N VAL A 99 5.40 -11.36 -9.86
CA VAL A 99 6.80 -11.80 -9.97
C VAL A 99 7.01 -12.67 -11.21
N MET A 100 6.11 -13.61 -11.48
CA MET A 100 6.17 -14.45 -12.67
C MET A 100 6.09 -13.63 -13.95
N SER A 101 5.17 -12.67 -14.02
CA SER A 101 5.06 -11.74 -15.15
C SER A 101 6.37 -10.99 -15.41
N TYR A 102 7.03 -10.52 -14.33
CA TYR A 102 8.34 -9.89 -14.46
C TYR A 102 9.42 -10.84 -15.00
N LEU A 103 9.45 -12.09 -14.56
CA LEU A 103 10.47 -13.06 -15.01
C LEU A 103 10.35 -13.40 -16.49
N PHE A 104 9.14 -13.42 -17.04
CA PHE A 104 8.87 -13.76 -18.44
C PHE A 104 8.84 -12.57 -19.39
N THR A 105 8.94 -11.33 -18.91
CA THR A 105 8.93 -10.15 -19.77
C THR A 105 10.27 -9.91 -20.47
N ARG A 106 10.21 -9.36 -21.69
CA ARG A 106 11.38 -8.87 -22.43
C ARG A 106 11.80 -7.47 -21.97
N TYR A 107 10.85 -6.65 -21.50
CA TYR A 107 11.03 -5.24 -21.09
C TYR A 107 11.25 -5.16 -19.58
N ARG A 108 12.43 -5.59 -19.11
CA ARG A 108 12.70 -5.76 -17.67
C ARG A 108 12.67 -4.45 -16.89
N GLU A 109 13.21 -3.38 -17.45
CA GLU A 109 13.23 -2.08 -16.75
C GLU A 109 11.82 -1.50 -16.60
N GLU A 110 11.05 -1.50 -17.68
CA GLU A 110 9.67 -1.03 -17.66
C GLU A 110 8.77 -1.93 -16.80
N ALA A 111 8.98 -3.22 -16.82
CA ALA A 111 8.24 -4.15 -15.97
C ALA A 111 8.60 -4.00 -14.48
N LEU A 112 9.84 -3.60 -14.17
CA LEU A 112 10.30 -3.40 -12.80
C LEU A 112 9.75 -2.10 -12.21
N TRP A 113 9.90 -1.00 -12.92
CA TRP A 113 9.59 0.35 -12.44
C TRP A 113 8.27 0.90 -12.97
N GLY A 114 7.75 0.34 -14.07
CA GLY A 114 6.62 0.89 -14.80
C GLY A 114 7.05 1.91 -15.84
N THR A 115 6.12 2.28 -16.71
CA THR A 115 6.32 3.36 -17.71
C THR A 115 6.40 4.73 -17.04
N ALA A 116 7.05 5.69 -17.68
CA ALA A 116 7.33 7.02 -17.12
C ALA A 116 6.08 7.80 -16.64
N SER A 117 4.89 7.45 -17.14
CA SER A 117 3.63 8.10 -16.76
C SER A 117 2.82 7.32 -15.71
N TRP A 118 3.13 6.04 -15.50
CA TRP A 118 2.27 5.17 -14.69
C TRP A 118 3.03 4.29 -13.70
N ARG A 119 4.29 4.37 -13.58
CA ARG A 119 5.19 3.59 -12.67
C ARG A 119 4.55 2.44 -11.88
N MET A 120 3.58 1.76 -12.48
CA MET A 120 2.87 0.61 -11.90
C MET A 120 3.64 -0.69 -12.17
N GLY A 121 4.96 -0.64 -12.03
CA GLY A 121 5.82 -1.79 -12.18
C GLY A 121 5.72 -2.78 -11.02
N MET A 122 6.49 -3.85 -11.12
CA MET A 122 6.52 -4.94 -10.13
C MET A 122 6.73 -4.42 -8.70
N TRP A 123 7.63 -3.45 -8.49
CA TRP A 123 7.90 -2.91 -7.15
C TRP A 123 6.69 -2.25 -6.51
N THR A 124 5.95 -1.46 -7.28
CA THR A 124 4.75 -0.77 -6.79
C THR A 124 3.66 -1.78 -6.44
N GLN A 125 3.45 -2.79 -7.30
CA GLN A 125 2.43 -3.81 -7.09
C GLN A 125 2.78 -4.72 -5.91
N LEU A 126 4.04 -5.16 -5.78
CA LEU A 126 4.48 -5.93 -4.61
C LEU A 126 4.41 -5.10 -3.33
N GLY A 127 4.78 -3.82 -3.41
CA GLY A 127 4.62 -2.90 -2.30
C GLY A 127 3.17 -2.80 -1.85
N ALA A 128 2.21 -2.69 -2.76
CA ALA A 128 0.79 -2.68 -2.45
C ALA A 128 0.33 -3.98 -1.77
N VAL A 129 0.80 -5.14 -2.23
CA VAL A 129 0.53 -6.44 -1.59
C VAL A 129 1.08 -6.49 -0.17
N ILE A 130 2.32 -6.04 0.03
CA ILE A 130 2.95 -5.99 1.36
C ILE A 130 2.16 -5.07 2.29
N VAL A 131 1.84 -3.86 1.84
CA VAL A 131 1.04 -2.89 2.60
C VAL A 131 -0.34 -3.46 2.95
N TYR A 132 -0.99 -4.15 2.00
CA TYR A 132 -2.26 -4.85 2.25
C TYR A 132 -2.13 -5.86 3.40
N PHE A 133 -1.11 -6.72 3.38
CA PHE A 133 -0.88 -7.69 4.45
C PHE A 133 -0.61 -7.01 5.79
N MET A 134 0.17 -5.92 5.80
CA MET A 134 0.48 -5.17 7.02
C MET A 134 -0.77 -4.52 7.61
N ILE A 135 -1.55 -3.81 6.79
CA ILE A 135 -2.80 -3.17 7.23
C ILE A 135 -3.77 -4.23 7.76
N SER A 136 -4.00 -5.30 6.99
CA SER A 136 -4.97 -6.34 7.36
C SER A 136 -4.62 -7.07 8.67
N ARG A 137 -3.33 -7.13 9.04
CA ARG A 137 -2.86 -7.84 10.24
C ARG A 137 -2.67 -6.94 11.44
N MET A 138 -2.29 -5.70 11.24
CA MET A 138 -1.84 -4.80 12.29
C MET A 138 -2.85 -3.68 12.57
N TRP A 139 -3.71 -3.36 11.60
CA TRP A 139 -4.70 -2.30 11.74
C TRP A 139 -5.90 -2.76 12.58
N GLN A 140 -6.20 -2.03 13.63
CA GLN A 140 -7.48 -2.15 14.32
C GLN A 140 -8.46 -1.19 13.66
N ARG A 141 -9.62 -1.70 13.25
CA ARG A 141 -10.66 -0.94 12.56
C ARG A 141 -11.00 0.32 13.35
N ASN A 142 -10.71 1.47 12.76
CA ASN A 142 -11.08 2.78 13.27
C ASN A 142 -11.99 3.47 12.25
N ASP A 143 -13.23 3.69 12.62
CA ASP A 143 -14.25 4.23 11.72
C ASP A 143 -13.98 5.70 11.33
N TRP A 144 -13.14 6.42 12.10
CA TRP A 144 -12.78 7.81 11.81
C TRP A 144 -12.12 8.01 10.44
N ILE A 145 -11.37 7.04 9.94
CA ILE A 145 -10.76 7.10 8.59
C ILE A 145 -11.84 7.08 7.51
N VAL A 146 -12.85 6.22 7.68
CA VAL A 146 -13.99 6.14 6.76
C VAL A 146 -14.75 7.48 6.77
N ILE A 147 -14.97 8.04 7.95
CA ILE A 147 -15.65 9.35 8.11
C ILE A 147 -14.85 10.46 7.41
N LEU A 148 -13.51 10.44 7.48
CA LEU A 148 -12.65 11.43 6.80
C LEU A 148 -12.64 11.29 5.29
N THR A 149 -12.83 10.09 4.74
CA THR A 149 -12.85 9.88 3.29
C THR A 149 -14.09 10.45 2.62
N LEU A 150 -15.22 10.51 3.32
CA LEU A 150 -16.47 11.05 2.80
C LEU A 150 -16.37 12.53 2.36
N PRO A 151 -15.94 13.48 3.22
CA PRO A 151 -15.82 14.87 2.81
C PRO A 151 -14.76 15.06 1.72
N VAL A 152 -13.65 14.31 1.77
CA VAL A 152 -12.61 14.40 0.73
C VAL A 152 -13.16 13.95 -0.62
N SER A 153 -13.86 12.81 -0.67
CA SER A 153 -14.49 12.31 -1.90
C SER A 153 -15.53 13.30 -2.44
N THR A 154 -16.30 13.93 -1.56
CA THR A 154 -17.27 14.95 -1.92
C THR A 154 -16.58 16.17 -2.54
N ILE A 155 -15.51 16.68 -1.92
CA ILE A 155 -14.73 17.81 -2.46
C ILE A 155 -14.16 17.46 -3.83
N VAL A 156 -13.52 16.30 -3.99
CA VAL A 156 -12.96 15.86 -5.27
C VAL A 156 -14.03 15.74 -6.35
N PHE A 157 -15.19 15.20 -5.99
CA PHE A 157 -16.33 15.11 -6.90
C PHE A 157 -16.81 16.49 -7.35
N PHE A 158 -17.00 17.42 -6.40
CA PHE A 158 -17.42 18.80 -6.74
C PHE A 158 -16.38 19.53 -7.58
N LEU A 159 -15.09 19.41 -7.29
CA LEU A 159 -14.03 19.99 -8.11
C LEU A 159 -14.04 19.42 -9.53
N GLY A 160 -14.22 18.12 -9.68
CA GLY A 160 -14.36 17.48 -10.99
C GLY A 160 -15.60 17.94 -11.75
N TYR A 161 -16.73 18.08 -11.06
CA TYR A 161 -17.97 18.58 -11.63
C TYR A 161 -17.85 20.03 -12.09
N MET A 162 -17.30 20.91 -11.25
CA MET A 162 -17.08 22.32 -11.60
C MET A 162 -16.15 22.47 -12.80
N ASN A 163 -15.07 21.67 -12.84
CA ASN A 163 -14.15 21.68 -13.98
C ASN A 163 -14.83 21.24 -15.29
N LYS A 164 -15.75 20.28 -15.25
CA LYS A 164 -16.52 19.84 -16.42
C LYS A 164 -17.39 20.95 -16.99
N PHE A 165 -17.92 21.85 -16.17
CA PHE A 165 -18.75 22.97 -16.59
C PHE A 165 -17.97 24.26 -16.89
N GLY A 166 -16.64 24.19 -16.95
CA GLY A 166 -15.79 25.35 -17.28
C GLY A 166 -15.65 26.38 -16.15
N LEU A 167 -16.19 26.08 -14.98
CA LEU A 167 -15.99 26.87 -13.76
C LEU A 167 -14.65 26.47 -13.14
N CYS A 168 -13.55 26.80 -13.84
CA CYS A 168 -12.22 26.58 -13.32
C CYS A 168 -12.01 27.46 -12.08
N LEU A 169 -12.14 26.86 -10.88
CA LEU A 169 -11.81 27.51 -9.61
C LEU A 169 -10.30 27.68 -9.39
N VAL A 170 -9.50 27.19 -10.32
CA VAL A 170 -8.04 27.23 -10.26
C VAL A 170 -7.56 27.82 -11.58
N ASP A 171 -6.95 28.98 -11.51
CA ASP A 171 -6.53 29.79 -12.65
C ASP A 171 -5.76 29.01 -13.72
N LYS A 172 -6.12 29.29 -14.97
CA LYS A 172 -5.32 28.98 -16.14
C LYS A 172 -4.24 30.06 -16.22
N GLU A 173 -3.11 29.89 -15.59
CA GLU A 173 -1.89 30.52 -16.02
C GLU A 173 -1.07 29.58 -16.90
#